data_1a9d4d13c3c9d332fbb0dc57965354a0
#
_entry.id   1a9d4d13c3c9d332fbb0dc57965354a0
#
_cell.length_a   1.000
_cell.length_b   1.000
_cell.length_c   1.000
_cell.angle_alpha   90.00
_cell.angle_beta   90.00
_cell.angle_gamma   90.00
#
_symmetry.space_group_name_H-M   'P 1'
#
loop_
_entity.id
_entity.type
_entity.pdbx_description
1 polymer ?
#
loop_
_entity_poly.entity_id
_entity_poly.type
_entity_poly.pdbx_seq_one_letter_code
_entity_poly.pdbx_strand_id
1 'polypeptide(L)'
;MSGDPSGSPPPGSGARYFAWLYAPAGARTGIAALFSIEHEIMTGARARLDHSVAHARLAWWQEETQRLRASIPAHPAAQALRNACLAAGLPAPDLCALPELAARELARHSLGRGPATAEDAAQDAALWTDGLFSPYAALAAGGAGIGSYAAALGRALHEHEHMATDRSRSALEAQLRALPGHLTPALRGGIVWASLALRPPRAAADRREALAQNWVAWRAARRAMRGRT
;
A
#
# COMPACT_ATOMS: atom_id res chain seq x y z
N MET A 1 5.65 23.77 23.54
CA MET A 1 6.11 22.40 23.24
C MET A 1 5.58 22.06 21.86
N SER A 2 6.43 22.27 20.84
CA SER A 2 6.09 21.96 19.45
C SER A 2 6.22 20.45 19.27
N GLY A 3 5.09 19.75 19.25
CA GLY A 3 5.05 18.33 18.89
C GLY A 3 5.56 18.21 17.45
N ASP A 4 6.57 17.38 17.26
CA ASP A 4 7.10 17.00 15.96
C ASP A 4 5.96 16.46 15.08
N PRO A 5 5.67 17.06 13.90
CA PRO A 5 4.60 16.61 13.01
C PRO A 5 4.96 15.34 12.21
N SER A 6 6.05 14.64 12.58
CA SER A 6 6.34 13.33 12.00
C SER A 6 5.30 12.34 12.53
N GLY A 7 4.26 12.09 11.71
CA GLY A 7 3.17 11.18 12.04
C GLY A 7 3.68 9.86 12.59
N SER A 8 2.97 9.30 13.57
CA SER A 8 3.26 7.98 14.11
C SER A 8 3.48 6.98 12.97
N PRO A 9 4.46 6.06 13.10
CA PRO A 9 4.70 5.07 12.07
C PRO A 9 3.42 4.27 11.80
N PRO A 10 3.19 3.84 10.55
CA PRO A 10 2.02 3.05 10.22
C PRO A 10 2.01 1.74 11.01
N PRO A 11 0.84 1.18 11.32
CA PRO A 11 0.75 -0.14 11.90
C PRO A 11 1.40 -1.16 10.99
N GLY A 12 2.21 -2.04 11.56
CA GLY A 12 2.92 -3.08 10.82
C GLY A 12 4.43 -2.88 10.77
N SER A 13 5.11 -3.95 10.41
CA SER A 13 6.54 -4.03 10.19
C SER A 13 6.80 -4.41 8.72
N GLY A 14 8.05 -4.32 8.27
CA GLY A 14 8.44 -4.79 6.95
C GLY A 14 8.32 -3.74 5.84
N ALA A 15 7.91 -4.16 4.65
CA ALA A 15 8.03 -3.35 3.45
C ALA A 15 7.22 -2.04 3.49
N ARG A 16 6.02 -2.05 4.10
CA ARG A 16 5.18 -0.84 4.26
C ARG A 16 5.81 0.20 5.17
N TYR A 17 6.44 -0.23 6.27
CA TYR A 17 7.20 0.68 7.14
C TYR A 17 8.32 1.38 6.36
N PHE A 18 9.07 0.65 5.55
CA PHE A 18 10.12 1.25 4.73
C PHE A 18 9.57 2.12 3.60
N ALA A 19 8.43 1.75 3.01
CA ALA A 19 7.74 2.60 2.03
C ALA A 19 7.37 3.97 2.64
N TRP A 20 6.86 3.98 3.86
CA TRP A 20 6.58 5.20 4.62
C TRP A 20 7.85 5.96 5.01
N LEU A 21 8.86 5.26 5.54
CA LEU A 21 10.12 5.87 6.01
C LEU A 21 10.86 6.62 4.90
N TYR A 22 10.85 6.04 3.69
CA TYR A 22 11.52 6.62 2.52
C TYR A 22 10.60 7.52 1.67
N ALA A 23 9.36 7.70 2.05
CA ALA A 23 8.47 8.67 1.41
C ALA A 23 8.91 10.12 1.72
N PRO A 24 8.56 11.11 0.88
CA PRO A 24 8.76 12.52 1.17
C PRO A 24 8.16 12.90 2.53
N ALA A 25 8.86 13.74 3.31
CA ALA A 25 8.43 14.07 4.67
C ALA A 25 7.00 14.63 4.73
N GLY A 26 6.63 15.51 3.79
CA GLY A 26 5.29 16.09 3.70
C GLY A 26 4.17 15.08 3.41
N ALA A 27 4.50 13.92 2.83
CA ALA A 27 3.53 12.88 2.50
C ALA A 27 3.33 11.85 3.64
N ARG A 28 4.26 11.78 4.60
CA ARG A 28 4.29 10.68 5.59
C ARG A 28 3.04 10.58 6.44
N THR A 29 2.48 11.70 6.87
CA THR A 29 1.23 11.71 7.65
C THR A 29 0.07 11.10 6.88
N GLY A 30 -0.10 11.47 5.61
CA GLY A 30 -1.14 10.90 4.74
C GLY A 30 -0.91 9.41 4.46
N ILE A 31 0.34 9.02 4.20
CA ILE A 31 0.71 7.62 3.96
C ILE A 31 0.50 6.76 5.21
N ALA A 32 0.83 7.26 6.40
CA ALA A 32 0.56 6.56 7.65
C ALA A 32 -0.94 6.34 7.86
N ALA A 33 -1.75 7.38 7.63
CA ALA A 33 -3.20 7.29 7.72
C ALA A 33 -3.78 6.29 6.70
N LEU A 34 -3.30 6.31 5.47
CA LEU A 34 -3.70 5.38 4.41
C LEU A 34 -3.40 3.91 4.80
N PHE A 35 -2.20 3.64 5.29
CA PHE A 35 -1.82 2.29 5.74
C PHE A 35 -2.58 1.86 6.99
N SER A 36 -2.98 2.79 7.88
CA SER A 36 -3.83 2.48 9.03
C SER A 36 -5.23 2.06 8.58
N ILE A 37 -5.81 2.77 7.60
CA ILE A 37 -7.12 2.41 7.02
C ILE A 37 -7.05 1.02 6.37
N GLU A 38 -6.05 0.78 5.52
CA GLU A 38 -5.85 -0.54 4.90
C GLU A 38 -5.73 -1.64 5.95
N HIS A 39 -4.91 -1.41 6.97
CA HIS A 39 -4.71 -2.39 8.05
C HIS A 39 -6.01 -2.74 8.76
N GLU A 40 -6.84 -1.75 9.11
CA GLU A 40 -8.11 -1.98 9.80
C GLU A 40 -9.12 -2.73 8.93
N ILE A 41 -9.23 -2.36 7.64
CA ILE A 41 -10.12 -3.03 6.69
C ILE A 41 -9.69 -4.50 6.51
N MET A 42 -8.42 -4.73 6.19
CA MET A 42 -7.92 -6.07 5.87
C MET A 42 -7.83 -6.97 7.10
N THR A 43 -7.53 -6.43 8.29
CA THR A 43 -7.57 -7.20 9.55
C THR A 43 -8.99 -7.66 9.85
N GLY A 44 -10.00 -6.84 9.58
CA GLY A 44 -11.41 -7.21 9.71
C GLY A 44 -11.81 -8.41 8.86
N ALA A 45 -11.23 -8.54 7.65
CA ALA A 45 -11.48 -9.66 6.76
C ALA A 45 -10.72 -10.95 7.13
N ARG A 46 -9.53 -10.82 7.73
CA ARG A 46 -8.63 -11.94 8.05
C ARG A 46 -8.80 -12.46 9.48
N ALA A 47 -9.34 -11.67 10.40
CA ALA A 47 -9.53 -12.09 11.76
C ALA A 47 -10.52 -13.24 11.85
N ARG A 48 -10.30 -14.18 12.80
CA ARG A 48 -11.27 -15.21 13.16
C ARG A 48 -12.46 -14.59 13.96
N LEU A 49 -13.02 -13.52 13.40
CA LEU A 49 -14.20 -12.89 13.94
C LEU A 49 -15.45 -13.68 13.56
N ASP A 50 -16.50 -13.52 14.32
CA ASP A 50 -17.83 -13.95 13.86
C ASP A 50 -18.13 -13.34 12.49
N HIS A 51 -18.63 -14.15 11.59
CA HIS A 51 -18.87 -13.78 10.18
C HIS A 51 -19.79 -12.56 10.08
N SER A 52 -20.81 -12.47 10.95
CA SER A 52 -21.71 -11.33 11.00
C SER A 52 -21.01 -10.03 11.41
N VAL A 53 -20.07 -10.10 12.35
CA VAL A 53 -19.27 -8.96 12.81
C VAL A 53 -18.31 -8.50 11.71
N ALA A 54 -17.69 -9.44 11.00
CA ALA A 54 -16.81 -9.11 9.87
C ALA A 54 -17.58 -8.38 8.76
N HIS A 55 -18.76 -8.88 8.38
CA HIS A 55 -19.62 -8.23 7.39
C HIS A 55 -20.09 -6.84 7.82
N ALA A 56 -20.53 -6.68 9.09
CA ALA A 56 -20.94 -5.38 9.60
C ALA A 56 -19.80 -4.35 9.58
N ARG A 57 -18.58 -4.76 9.94
CA ARG A 57 -17.38 -3.89 9.84
C ARG A 57 -17.07 -3.49 8.41
N LEU A 58 -17.14 -4.43 7.47
CA LEU A 58 -16.89 -4.12 6.06
C LEU A 58 -17.95 -3.19 5.48
N ALA A 59 -19.25 -3.40 5.80
CA ALA A 59 -20.32 -2.50 5.41
C ALA A 59 -20.08 -1.07 5.94
N TRP A 60 -19.66 -0.95 7.22
CA TRP A 60 -19.31 0.34 7.79
C TRP A 60 -18.13 1.01 7.05
N TRP A 61 -17.08 0.24 6.70
CA TRP A 61 -15.95 0.77 5.93
C TRP A 61 -16.34 1.15 4.49
N GLN A 62 -17.29 0.44 3.86
CA GLN A 62 -17.84 0.84 2.57
C GLN A 62 -18.47 2.23 2.63
N GLU A 63 -19.27 2.50 3.66
CA GLU A 63 -19.85 3.83 3.89
C GLU A 63 -18.78 4.88 4.23
N GLU A 64 -17.78 4.52 5.04
CA GLU A 64 -16.73 5.45 5.46
C GLU A 64 -15.82 5.87 4.30
N THR A 65 -15.50 4.95 3.38
CA THR A 65 -14.73 5.30 2.17
C THR A 65 -15.53 6.20 1.24
N GLN A 66 -16.85 6.03 1.17
CA GLN A 66 -17.73 6.97 0.44
C GLN A 66 -17.77 8.36 1.11
N ARG A 67 -17.84 8.39 2.45
CA ARG A 67 -17.75 9.66 3.22
C ARG A 67 -16.41 10.35 3.00
N LEU A 68 -15.31 9.60 2.97
CA LEU A 68 -13.98 10.15 2.66
C LEU A 68 -13.97 10.78 1.27
N ARG A 69 -14.49 10.09 0.26
CA ARG A 69 -14.61 10.61 -1.12
C ARG A 69 -15.45 11.88 -1.17
N ALA A 70 -16.52 11.96 -0.38
CA ALA A 70 -17.35 13.15 -0.24
C ALA A 70 -16.71 14.24 0.66
N SER A 71 -15.48 14.04 1.16
CA SER A 71 -14.75 14.94 2.07
C SER A 71 -15.42 15.16 3.44
N ILE A 72 -16.22 14.21 3.92
CA ILE A 72 -16.89 14.25 5.23
C ILE A 72 -16.64 12.97 6.05
N PRO A 73 -15.40 12.47 6.15
CA PRO A 73 -15.12 11.24 6.88
C PRO A 73 -15.36 11.40 8.37
N ALA A 74 -15.82 10.31 9.01
CA ALA A 74 -16.05 10.24 10.45
C ALA A 74 -14.86 9.59 11.19
N HIS A 75 -14.16 8.63 10.57
CA HIS A 75 -13.07 7.90 11.20
C HIS A 75 -11.81 8.75 11.35
N PRO A 76 -11.09 8.72 12.49
CA PRO A 76 -9.91 9.56 12.72
C PRO A 76 -8.81 9.38 11.66
N ALA A 77 -8.52 8.15 11.23
CA ALA A 77 -7.53 7.92 10.18
C ALA A 77 -7.99 8.48 8.82
N ALA A 78 -9.28 8.37 8.48
CA ALA A 78 -9.83 8.94 7.25
C ALA A 78 -9.82 10.48 7.28
N GLN A 79 -10.07 11.09 8.44
CA GLN A 79 -9.93 12.54 8.67
C GLN A 79 -8.46 12.99 8.50
N ALA A 80 -7.51 12.23 9.09
CA ALA A 80 -6.09 12.52 8.95
C ALA A 80 -5.62 12.42 7.50
N LEU A 81 -6.09 11.40 6.75
CA LEU A 81 -5.79 11.25 5.33
C LEU A 81 -6.36 12.42 4.51
N ARG A 82 -7.63 12.77 4.72
CA ARG A 82 -8.25 13.93 4.05
C ARG A 82 -7.46 15.22 4.31
N ASN A 83 -7.09 15.47 5.57
CA ASN A 83 -6.37 16.68 5.94
C ASN A 83 -4.96 16.73 5.30
N ALA A 84 -4.27 15.58 5.23
CA ALA A 84 -2.99 15.47 4.55
C ALA A 84 -3.11 15.73 3.03
N CYS A 85 -4.15 15.22 2.40
CA CYS A 85 -4.44 15.48 0.99
C CYS A 85 -4.72 16.97 0.75
N LEU A 86 -5.56 17.60 1.57
CA LEU A 86 -5.85 19.03 1.49
C LEU A 86 -4.57 19.88 1.64
N ALA A 87 -3.72 19.57 2.61
CA ALA A 87 -2.45 20.25 2.82
C ALA A 87 -1.49 20.10 1.63
N ALA A 88 -1.59 19.00 0.88
CA ALA A 88 -0.82 18.74 -0.32
C ALA A 88 -1.48 19.27 -1.61
N GLY A 89 -2.65 19.90 -1.54
CA GLY A 89 -3.42 20.34 -2.71
C GLY A 89 -3.99 19.18 -3.53
N LEU A 90 -4.18 18.02 -2.91
CA LEU A 90 -4.70 16.81 -3.56
C LEU A 90 -6.19 16.60 -3.21
N PRO A 91 -6.98 16.01 -4.11
CA PRO A 91 -8.32 15.54 -3.77
C PRO A 91 -8.25 14.39 -2.76
N ALA A 92 -9.32 14.18 -2.01
CA ALA A 92 -9.45 13.00 -1.18
C ALA A 92 -9.42 11.74 -2.08
N PRO A 93 -8.65 10.70 -1.72
CA PRO A 93 -8.54 9.51 -2.54
C PRO A 93 -9.83 8.68 -2.50
N ASP A 94 -10.11 7.99 -3.60
CA ASP A 94 -11.15 6.96 -3.61
C ASP A 94 -10.58 5.64 -3.08
N LEU A 95 -11.05 5.21 -1.91
CA LEU A 95 -10.62 3.97 -1.27
C LEU A 95 -11.69 2.87 -1.35
N CYS A 96 -12.77 3.04 -2.12
CA CYS A 96 -13.89 2.09 -2.17
C CYS A 96 -13.47 0.68 -2.63
N ALA A 97 -12.37 0.57 -3.36
CA ALA A 97 -11.79 -0.72 -3.77
C ALA A 97 -11.24 -1.56 -2.60
N LEU A 98 -10.81 -0.95 -1.47
CA LEU A 98 -10.26 -1.70 -0.33
C LEU A 98 -11.32 -2.54 0.40
N PRO A 99 -12.50 -2.01 0.80
CA PRO A 99 -13.55 -2.84 1.37
C PRO A 99 -14.06 -3.93 0.41
N GLU A 100 -14.07 -3.68 -0.90
CA GLU A 100 -14.42 -4.68 -1.90
C GLU A 100 -13.40 -5.83 -1.91
N LEU A 101 -12.11 -5.52 -1.95
CA LEU A 101 -11.05 -6.51 -1.86
C LEU A 101 -11.17 -7.34 -0.56
N ALA A 102 -11.39 -6.68 0.57
CA ALA A 102 -11.56 -7.35 1.85
C ALA A 102 -12.80 -8.26 1.89
N ALA A 103 -13.91 -7.86 1.26
CA ALA A 103 -15.11 -8.69 1.15
C ALA A 103 -14.83 -9.94 0.30
N ARG A 104 -14.06 -9.83 -0.79
CA ARG A 104 -13.64 -10.98 -1.61
C ARG A 104 -12.74 -11.93 -0.81
N GLU A 105 -11.79 -11.41 -0.03
CA GLU A 105 -10.96 -12.24 0.88
C GLU A 105 -11.84 -12.96 1.92
N LEU A 106 -12.76 -12.27 2.57
CA LEU A 106 -13.67 -12.85 3.55
C LEU A 106 -14.52 -13.97 2.94
N ALA A 107 -15.09 -13.75 1.76
CA ALA A 107 -15.86 -14.77 1.05
C ALA A 107 -15.04 -16.02 0.72
N ARG A 108 -13.80 -15.86 0.28
CA ARG A 108 -12.89 -17.00 0.03
C ARG A 108 -12.58 -17.80 1.30
N HIS A 109 -12.30 -17.10 2.40
CA HIS A 109 -12.05 -17.75 3.68
C HIS A 109 -13.26 -18.53 4.19
N SER A 110 -14.46 -17.96 4.08
CA SER A 110 -15.72 -18.58 4.52
C SER A 110 -16.05 -19.85 3.72
N LEU A 111 -15.67 -19.89 2.46
CA LEU A 111 -15.94 -21.03 1.57
C LEU A 111 -14.84 -22.11 1.61
N GLY A 112 -13.80 -21.92 2.43
CA GLY A 112 -12.63 -22.81 2.46
C GLY A 112 -11.96 -22.96 1.09
N ARG A 113 -12.15 -22.00 0.18
CA ARG A 113 -11.59 -22.07 -1.17
C ARG A 113 -10.11 -21.76 -1.13
N GLY A 114 -9.36 -22.52 -1.90
CA GLY A 114 -7.95 -22.32 -2.16
C GLY A 114 -7.65 -21.01 -2.90
N PRO A 115 -6.40 -20.81 -3.35
CA PRO A 115 -6.00 -19.61 -4.05
C PRO A 115 -6.93 -19.31 -5.23
N ALA A 116 -7.20 -18.04 -5.43
CA ALA A 116 -8.01 -17.50 -6.50
C ALA A 116 -7.54 -18.00 -7.89
N THR A 117 -8.43 -18.01 -8.86
CA THR A 117 -8.06 -18.19 -10.27
C THR A 117 -7.12 -17.06 -10.70
N ALA A 118 -6.45 -17.18 -11.84
CA ALA A 118 -5.62 -16.12 -12.40
C ALA A 118 -6.44 -14.82 -12.65
N GLU A 119 -7.71 -14.97 -13.02
CA GLU A 119 -8.62 -13.85 -13.22
C GLU A 119 -8.97 -13.17 -11.88
N ASP A 120 -9.30 -13.95 -10.84
CA ASP A 120 -9.51 -13.43 -9.49
C ASP A 120 -8.28 -12.71 -8.97
N ALA A 121 -7.09 -13.27 -9.17
CA ALA A 121 -5.83 -12.65 -8.75
C ALA A 121 -5.57 -11.33 -9.47
N ALA A 122 -5.87 -11.24 -10.76
CA ALA A 122 -5.75 -10.01 -11.53
C ALA A 122 -6.75 -8.93 -11.04
N GLN A 123 -7.98 -9.34 -10.72
CA GLN A 123 -8.98 -8.43 -10.16
C GLN A 123 -8.59 -7.95 -8.77
N ASP A 124 -8.12 -8.84 -7.89
CA ASP A 124 -7.62 -8.47 -6.56
C ASP A 124 -6.43 -7.51 -6.66
N ALA A 125 -5.50 -7.73 -7.60
CA ALA A 125 -4.38 -6.83 -7.86
C ALA A 125 -4.85 -5.45 -8.35
N ALA A 126 -5.90 -5.39 -9.16
CA ALA A 126 -6.50 -4.13 -9.58
C ALA A 126 -7.13 -3.38 -8.40
N LEU A 127 -7.98 -4.05 -7.61
CA LEU A 127 -8.63 -3.46 -6.43
C LEU A 127 -7.60 -2.96 -5.40
N TRP A 128 -6.57 -3.75 -5.11
CA TRP A 128 -5.50 -3.34 -4.21
C TRP A 128 -4.72 -2.14 -4.75
N THR A 129 -4.43 -2.14 -6.04
CA THR A 129 -3.72 -1.03 -6.68
C THR A 129 -4.53 0.25 -6.62
N ASP A 130 -5.80 0.19 -6.98
CA ASP A 130 -6.67 1.37 -7.01
C ASP A 130 -7.00 1.88 -5.60
N GLY A 131 -7.22 0.99 -4.64
CA GLY A 131 -7.54 1.36 -3.26
C GLY A 131 -6.34 1.71 -2.39
N LEU A 132 -5.12 1.24 -2.69
CA LEU A 132 -3.96 1.45 -1.83
C LEU A 132 -2.76 2.04 -2.57
N PHE A 133 -2.24 1.36 -3.61
CA PHE A 133 -0.96 1.75 -4.18
C PHE A 133 -1.03 3.05 -4.99
N SER A 134 -2.11 3.27 -5.75
CA SER A 134 -2.29 4.52 -6.50
C SER A 134 -2.49 5.74 -5.59
N PRO A 135 -3.33 5.68 -4.53
CA PRO A 135 -3.38 6.73 -3.50
C PRO A 135 -2.03 6.99 -2.81
N TYR A 136 -1.30 5.91 -2.45
CA TYR A 136 0.05 6.03 -1.89
C TYR A 136 0.98 6.79 -2.83
N ALA A 137 1.01 6.40 -4.11
CA ALA A 137 1.87 6.99 -5.11
C ALA A 137 1.50 8.47 -5.40
N ALA A 138 0.20 8.79 -5.42
CA ALA A 138 -0.27 10.17 -5.58
C ALA A 138 0.19 11.07 -4.42
N LEU A 139 0.08 10.59 -3.17
CA LEU A 139 0.58 11.29 -1.98
C LEU A 139 2.10 11.49 -2.06
N ALA A 140 2.85 10.43 -2.41
CA ALA A 140 4.30 10.46 -2.49
C ALA A 140 4.81 11.41 -3.58
N ALA A 141 4.10 11.53 -4.69
CA ALA A 141 4.47 12.37 -5.83
C ALA A 141 3.86 13.77 -5.81
N GLY A 142 3.03 14.11 -4.82
CA GLY A 142 2.33 15.39 -4.78
C GLY A 142 1.42 15.61 -5.99
N GLY A 143 0.77 14.55 -6.50
CA GLY A 143 -0.15 14.62 -7.64
C GLY A 143 0.52 14.70 -9.02
N ALA A 144 1.85 14.66 -9.12
CA ALA A 144 2.53 14.60 -10.42
C ALA A 144 2.10 13.34 -11.19
N GLY A 145 1.76 13.46 -12.47
CA GLY A 145 1.10 12.49 -13.37
C GLY A 145 1.75 11.10 -13.50
N ILE A 146 1.79 10.37 -12.39
CA ILE A 146 2.40 9.03 -12.29
C ILE A 146 1.38 7.89 -12.47
N GLY A 147 0.10 8.21 -12.78
CA GLY A 147 -1.01 7.27 -12.68
C GLY A 147 -0.80 5.93 -13.39
N SER A 148 -0.36 5.93 -14.65
CA SER A 148 -0.14 4.69 -15.40
C SER A 148 1.02 3.85 -14.85
N TYR A 149 2.10 4.49 -14.43
CA TYR A 149 3.25 3.80 -13.83
C TYR A 149 2.92 3.25 -12.45
N ALA A 150 2.18 4.03 -11.62
CA ALA A 150 1.72 3.57 -10.32
C ALA A 150 0.78 2.36 -10.46
N ALA A 151 -0.16 2.41 -11.41
CA ALA A 151 -1.07 1.30 -11.66
C ALA A 151 -0.33 0.03 -12.09
N ALA A 152 0.63 0.14 -13.00
CA ALA A 152 1.41 -1.01 -13.49
C ALA A 152 2.31 -1.59 -12.39
N LEU A 153 3.04 -0.74 -11.66
CA LEU A 153 3.90 -1.16 -10.55
C LEU A 153 3.10 -1.76 -9.40
N GLY A 154 1.96 -1.16 -9.03
CA GLY A 154 1.09 -1.65 -7.97
C GLY A 154 0.56 -3.05 -8.26
N ARG A 155 0.04 -3.30 -9.46
CA ARG A 155 -0.44 -4.64 -9.86
C ARG A 155 0.69 -5.67 -9.82
N ALA A 156 1.84 -5.37 -10.41
CA ALA A 156 2.98 -6.29 -10.41
C ALA A 156 3.49 -6.58 -8.98
N LEU A 157 3.47 -5.58 -8.09
CA LEU A 157 3.84 -5.74 -6.69
C LEU A 157 2.86 -6.64 -5.96
N HIS A 158 1.56 -6.39 -6.08
CA HIS A 158 0.52 -7.22 -5.46
C HIS A 158 0.59 -8.67 -5.96
N GLU A 159 0.68 -8.88 -7.27
CA GLU A 159 0.81 -10.22 -7.84
C GLU A 159 2.04 -10.94 -7.29
N HIS A 160 3.17 -10.26 -7.18
CA HIS A 160 4.39 -10.87 -6.66
C HIS A 160 4.29 -11.20 -5.16
N GLU A 161 3.71 -10.31 -4.34
CA GLU A 161 3.50 -10.57 -2.90
C GLU A 161 2.60 -11.78 -2.64
N HIS A 162 1.63 -12.07 -3.54
CA HIS A 162 0.66 -13.16 -3.35
C HIS A 162 1.01 -14.45 -4.09
N MET A 163 1.67 -14.36 -5.25
CA MET A 163 1.97 -15.53 -6.09
C MET A 163 3.43 -16.00 -5.96
N ALA A 164 4.36 -15.11 -5.70
CA ALA A 164 5.80 -15.36 -5.53
C ALA A 164 6.43 -16.27 -6.61
N THR A 165 5.93 -16.18 -7.86
CA THR A 165 6.44 -16.95 -9.00
C THR A 165 7.58 -16.23 -9.73
N ASP A 166 8.37 -16.95 -10.53
CA ASP A 166 9.40 -16.34 -11.38
C ASP A 166 8.79 -15.36 -12.39
N ARG A 167 7.59 -15.66 -12.89
CA ARG A 167 6.85 -14.78 -13.80
C ARG A 167 6.48 -13.46 -13.11
N SER A 168 5.88 -13.51 -11.91
CA SER A 168 5.51 -12.30 -11.17
C SER A 168 6.75 -11.50 -10.73
N ARG A 169 7.85 -12.19 -10.39
CA ARG A 169 9.15 -11.56 -10.13
C ARG A 169 9.64 -10.78 -11.34
N SER A 170 9.71 -11.44 -12.50
CA SER A 170 10.17 -10.82 -13.75
C SER A 170 9.31 -9.64 -14.17
N ALA A 171 7.98 -9.73 -13.97
CA ALA A 171 7.06 -8.65 -14.22
C ALA A 171 7.34 -7.44 -13.31
N LEU A 172 7.51 -7.66 -12.00
CA LEU A 172 7.81 -6.60 -11.05
C LEU A 172 9.16 -5.92 -11.35
N GLU A 173 10.19 -6.71 -11.67
CA GLU A 173 11.50 -6.17 -12.09
C GLU A 173 11.42 -5.36 -13.39
N ALA A 174 10.57 -5.78 -14.35
CA ALA A 174 10.34 -5.04 -15.58
C ALA A 174 9.68 -3.70 -15.31
N GLN A 175 8.66 -3.65 -14.42
CA GLN A 175 8.00 -2.40 -14.04
C GLN A 175 8.97 -1.45 -13.32
N LEU A 176 9.83 -1.94 -12.44
CA LEU A 176 10.85 -1.12 -11.79
C LEU A 176 11.82 -0.51 -12.82
N ARG A 177 12.25 -1.28 -13.82
CA ARG A 177 13.14 -0.77 -14.90
C ARG A 177 12.47 0.22 -15.83
N ALA A 178 11.16 0.10 -16.03
CA ALA A 178 10.37 0.99 -16.88
C ALA A 178 10.06 2.35 -16.24
N LEU A 179 10.33 2.53 -14.93
CA LEU A 179 10.08 3.80 -14.26
C LEU A 179 10.99 4.90 -14.82
N PRO A 180 10.41 6.03 -15.27
CA PRO A 180 11.21 7.19 -15.72
C PRO A 180 12.06 7.74 -14.58
N GLY A 181 13.31 8.09 -14.89
CA GLY A 181 14.27 8.58 -13.88
C GLY A 181 13.78 9.81 -13.11
N HIS A 182 12.99 10.68 -13.73
CA HIS A 182 12.44 11.87 -13.08
C HIS A 182 11.35 11.56 -12.03
N LEU A 183 10.69 10.38 -12.13
CA LEU A 183 9.67 9.94 -11.16
C LEU A 183 10.26 9.14 -9.99
N THR A 184 11.47 8.59 -10.14
CA THR A 184 12.06 7.70 -9.15
C THR A 184 12.29 8.35 -7.77
N PRO A 185 12.66 9.65 -7.66
CA PRO A 185 12.77 10.31 -6.35
C PRO A 185 11.43 10.40 -5.61
N ALA A 186 10.33 10.69 -6.32
CA ALA A 186 8.99 10.76 -5.74
C ALA A 186 8.50 9.38 -5.30
N LEU A 187 8.71 8.35 -6.14
CA LEU A 187 8.32 6.97 -5.87
C LEU A 187 9.33 6.17 -5.04
N ARG A 188 10.34 6.83 -4.46
CA ARG A 188 11.44 6.17 -3.72
C ARG A 188 10.94 5.14 -2.70
N GLY A 189 9.93 5.48 -1.92
CA GLY A 189 9.35 4.55 -0.94
C GLY A 189 8.68 3.34 -1.59
N GLY A 190 7.95 3.52 -2.70
CA GLY A 190 7.36 2.43 -3.49
C GLY A 190 8.41 1.52 -4.14
N ILE A 191 9.52 2.10 -4.62
CA ILE A 191 10.66 1.34 -5.15
C ILE A 191 11.32 0.51 -4.04
N VAL A 192 11.45 1.07 -2.85
CA VAL A 192 11.95 0.35 -1.68
C VAL A 192 11.03 -0.81 -1.32
N TRP A 193 9.71 -0.58 -1.32
CA TRP A 193 8.71 -1.63 -1.07
C TRP A 193 8.85 -2.78 -2.07
N ALA A 194 8.83 -2.47 -3.37
CA ALA A 194 8.98 -3.47 -4.42
C ALA A 194 10.33 -4.22 -4.34
N SER A 195 11.42 -3.51 -4.02
CA SER A 195 12.75 -4.12 -3.84
C SER A 195 12.82 -5.07 -2.65
N LEU A 196 12.06 -4.81 -1.60
CA LEU A 196 11.94 -5.71 -0.45
C LEU A 196 11.05 -6.92 -0.77
N ALA A 197 9.96 -6.74 -1.52
CA ALA A 197 9.11 -7.83 -1.97
C ALA A 197 9.85 -8.83 -2.86
N LEU A 198 10.80 -8.38 -3.67
CA LEU A 198 11.64 -9.23 -4.53
C LEU A 198 12.62 -10.13 -3.75
N ARG A 199 12.75 -9.96 -2.45
CA ARG A 199 13.61 -10.83 -1.64
C ARG A 199 12.91 -12.18 -1.37
N PRO A 200 13.66 -13.28 -1.41
CA PRO A 200 13.10 -14.57 -1.01
C PRO A 200 12.65 -14.50 0.47
N PRO A 201 11.48 -15.07 0.82
CA PRO A 201 11.04 -15.15 2.19
C PRO A 201 12.05 -15.99 2.99
N ARG A 202 12.43 -15.50 4.17
CA ARG A 202 13.30 -16.23 5.11
C ARG A 202 12.53 -16.61 6.36
N ALA A 203 12.77 -17.81 6.85
CA ALA A 203 11.98 -18.46 7.90
C ALA A 203 12.12 -17.84 9.31
N ALA A 204 13.04 -16.91 9.55
CA ALA A 204 13.26 -16.35 10.88
C ALA A 204 13.48 -14.84 10.80
N ALA A 205 12.71 -14.10 11.59
CA ALA A 205 12.93 -12.69 11.87
C ALA A 205 14.05 -12.56 12.93
N ASP A 206 15.29 -12.73 12.54
CA ASP A 206 16.44 -12.47 13.40
C ASP A 206 17.03 -11.07 13.13
N ARG A 207 17.97 -10.64 13.99
CA ARG A 207 18.65 -9.35 13.84
C ARG A 207 19.37 -9.21 12.50
N ARG A 208 19.85 -10.32 11.91
CA ARG A 208 20.54 -10.34 10.61
C ARG A 208 19.57 -10.04 9.49
N GLU A 209 18.34 -10.57 9.57
CA GLU A 209 17.28 -10.27 8.58
C GLU A 209 16.86 -8.80 8.65
N ALA A 210 16.68 -8.25 9.86
CA ALA A 210 16.39 -6.82 10.03
C ALA A 210 17.48 -5.92 9.43
N LEU A 211 18.77 -6.25 9.67
CA LEU A 211 19.91 -5.53 9.08
C LEU A 211 19.92 -5.66 7.54
N ALA A 212 19.64 -6.86 7.02
CA ALA A 212 19.61 -7.10 5.59
C ALA A 212 18.45 -6.34 4.91
N GLN A 213 17.28 -6.25 5.54
CA GLN A 213 16.16 -5.42 5.05
C GLN A 213 16.54 -3.94 5.04
N ASN A 214 17.11 -3.42 6.12
CA ASN A 214 17.59 -2.05 6.20
C ASN A 214 18.58 -1.74 5.07
N TRP A 215 19.52 -2.63 4.78
CA TRP A 215 20.52 -2.44 3.74
C TRP A 215 19.92 -2.44 2.33
N VAL A 216 18.98 -3.37 2.04
CA VAL A 216 18.27 -3.39 0.76
C VAL A 216 17.43 -2.12 0.58
N ALA A 217 16.69 -1.73 1.61
CA ALA A 217 15.88 -0.51 1.60
C ALA A 217 16.75 0.73 1.34
N TRP A 218 17.89 0.85 2.04
CA TRP A 218 18.82 1.94 1.84
C TRP A 218 19.43 1.97 0.43
N ARG A 219 19.86 0.82 -0.11
CA ARG A 219 20.38 0.73 -1.48
C ARG A 219 19.34 1.14 -2.52
N ALA A 220 18.11 0.63 -2.40
CA ALA A 220 17.02 0.97 -3.30
C ALA A 220 16.70 2.47 -3.23
N ALA A 221 16.63 3.04 -2.02
CA ALA A 221 16.41 4.46 -1.83
C ALA A 221 17.52 5.32 -2.45
N ARG A 222 18.79 4.93 -2.30
CA ARG A 222 19.92 5.65 -2.92
C ARG A 222 19.92 5.57 -4.45
N ARG A 223 19.54 4.44 -5.02
CA ARG A 223 19.40 4.31 -6.48
C ARG A 223 18.29 5.22 -7.00
N ALA A 224 17.12 5.20 -6.35
CA ALA A 224 16.00 6.05 -6.71
C ALA A 224 16.36 7.55 -6.68
N MET A 225 17.15 7.99 -5.68
CA MET A 225 17.63 9.38 -5.59
C MET A 225 18.56 9.77 -6.74
N ARG A 226 19.22 8.82 -7.39
CA ARG A 226 20.09 9.05 -8.56
C ARG A 226 19.38 8.87 -9.89
N GLY A 227 18.06 8.73 -9.89
CA GLY A 227 17.26 8.43 -11.08
C GLY A 227 17.59 7.07 -11.71
N ARG A 228 18.06 6.09 -10.91
CA ARG A 228 18.39 4.72 -11.35
C ARG A 228 17.56 3.74 -10.54
N THR A 229 16.93 2.81 -11.21
CA THR A 229 16.17 1.69 -10.62
C THR A 229 16.94 0.38 -10.71
#